data_b5b9591046d6694fe67110668549e455
#
_entry.id   b5b9591046d6694fe67110668549e455
#
_cell.length_a   1.000
_cell.length_b   1.000
_cell.length_c   1.000
_cell.angle_alpha   90.00
_cell.angle_beta   90.00
_cell.angle_gamma   90.00
#
_symmetry.space_group_name_H-M   'P 1'
#
loop_
_entity.id
_entity.type
_entity.pdbx_description
1 polymer ?
#
loop_
_entity_poly.entity_id
_entity_poly.type
_entity_poly.pdbx_seq_one_letter_code
_entity_poly.pdbx_strand_id
1 'polypeptide(L)'
;GYVNDLGAEGLARTCEEFLSKGMRKVIINFSEIQYINSIGASIFTGIVQKIAEHNGMLCFTNMKKVHNDVFAMLGITRHAKVFKEEKDAVNFLKESD
;
A
#
# COMPACT_ATOMS: atom_id res chain seq x y z
N GLY A 1 -8.49 -2.94 6.78
CA GLY A 1 -8.31 -4.13 6.01
C GLY A 1 -6.96 -4.19 5.32
N TYR A 2 -6.63 -5.30 4.75
CA TYR A 2 -5.39 -5.43 4.00
C TYR A 2 -5.68 -6.01 2.63
N VAL A 3 -4.74 -5.82 1.72
CA VAL A 3 -4.88 -6.26 0.35
C VAL A 3 -3.64 -7.06 -0.06
N ASN A 4 -3.87 -8.26 -0.55
CA ASN A 4 -2.86 -9.06 -1.25
C ASN A 4 -3.25 -9.01 -2.70
N ASP A 5 -2.34 -8.66 -3.57
CA ASP A 5 -2.74 -8.45 -4.94
C ASP A 5 -1.88 -9.14 -5.97
N LEU A 6 -2.52 -9.40 -7.10
CA LEU A 6 -1.92 -10.05 -8.25
C LEU A 6 -1.62 -9.07 -9.37
N GLY A 7 -2.11 -7.82 -9.26
CA GLY A 7 -1.85 -6.80 -10.25
C GLY A 7 -2.27 -5.42 -9.77
N ALA A 8 -1.55 -4.39 -10.20
CA ALA A 8 -1.75 -3.04 -9.68
C ALA A 8 -3.16 -2.49 -9.94
N GLU A 9 -3.74 -2.81 -11.09
CA GLU A 9 -5.09 -2.32 -11.39
C GLU A 9 -6.14 -2.93 -10.47
N GLY A 10 -6.03 -4.23 -10.19
CA GLY A 10 -6.92 -4.89 -9.27
C GLY A 10 -6.78 -4.33 -7.88
N LEU A 11 -5.54 -4.05 -7.50
CA LEU A 11 -5.26 -3.44 -6.20
C LEU A 11 -5.90 -2.06 -6.08
N ALA A 12 -5.80 -1.24 -7.12
CA ALA A 12 -6.39 0.09 -7.13
C ALA A 12 -7.91 0.02 -6.93
N ARG A 13 -8.56 -0.89 -7.65
CA ARG A 13 -10.02 -1.07 -7.49
C ARG A 13 -10.38 -1.51 -6.09
N THR A 14 -9.61 -2.43 -5.52
CA THR A 14 -9.87 -2.92 -4.16
C THR A 14 -9.74 -1.79 -3.16
N CYS A 15 -8.73 -0.96 -3.29
CA CYS A 15 -8.55 0.19 -2.40
C CYS A 15 -9.70 1.18 -2.51
N GLU A 16 -10.18 1.45 -3.73
CA GLU A 16 -11.31 2.33 -3.92
C GLU A 16 -12.57 1.78 -3.25
N GLU A 17 -12.78 0.47 -3.35
CA GLU A 17 -13.90 -0.18 -2.67
C GLU A 17 -13.80 -0.03 -1.16
N PHE A 18 -12.61 -0.24 -0.61
CA PHE A 18 -12.39 -0.07 0.83
C PHE A 18 -12.71 1.35 1.27
N LEU A 19 -12.22 2.34 0.54
CA LEU A 19 -12.48 3.74 0.87
C LEU A 19 -13.95 4.08 0.76
N SER A 20 -14.64 3.55 -0.24
CA SER A 20 -16.06 3.81 -0.42
C SER A 20 -16.90 3.23 0.73
N LYS A 21 -16.39 2.20 1.39
CA LYS A 21 -17.06 1.59 2.55
C LYS A 21 -16.66 2.24 3.86
N GLY A 22 -15.90 3.31 3.82
CA GLY A 22 -15.47 4.02 5.01
C GLY A 22 -14.22 3.48 5.68
N MET A 23 -13.56 2.51 5.07
CA MET A 23 -12.32 1.97 5.62
C MET A 23 -11.19 2.97 5.41
N ARG A 24 -10.38 3.17 6.45
CA ARG A 24 -9.31 4.18 6.42
C ARG A 24 -7.94 3.60 6.77
N LYS A 25 -7.86 2.31 7.11
CA LYS A 25 -6.61 1.65 7.44
C LYS A 25 -6.39 0.52 6.44
N VAL A 26 -5.32 0.60 5.66
CA VAL A 26 -5.08 -0.34 4.57
C VAL A 26 -3.66 -0.89 4.67
N ILE A 27 -3.53 -2.19 4.53
CA ILE A 27 -2.23 -2.86 4.44
C ILE A 27 -2.11 -3.49 3.05
N ILE A 28 -1.02 -3.19 2.36
CA ILE A 28 -0.70 -3.86 1.11
C ILE A 28 0.48 -4.77 1.36
N ASN A 29 0.25 -6.07 1.20
CA ASN A 29 1.27 -7.09 1.39
C ASN A 29 1.87 -7.46 0.04
N PHE A 30 3.19 -7.32 -0.08
CA PHE A 30 3.90 -7.50 -1.36
C PHE A 30 4.43 -8.91 -1.56
N SER A 31 4.12 -9.85 -0.65
CA SER A 31 4.69 -11.19 -0.74
C SER A 31 4.40 -11.91 -2.06
N GLU A 32 3.25 -11.64 -2.65
CA GLU A 32 2.85 -12.26 -3.92
C GLU A 32 3.18 -11.41 -5.14
N ILE A 33 3.76 -10.23 -4.95
CA ILE A 33 4.10 -9.34 -6.04
C ILE A 33 5.55 -9.56 -6.43
N GLN A 34 5.78 -9.89 -7.71
CA GLN A 34 7.13 -10.19 -8.20
C GLN A 34 7.91 -8.92 -8.49
N TYR A 35 7.45 -8.15 -9.46
CA TYR A 35 8.07 -6.87 -9.78
C TYR A 35 6.99 -5.89 -10.23
N ILE A 36 7.37 -4.62 -10.26
CA ILE A 36 6.45 -3.56 -10.64
C ILE A 36 7.09 -2.76 -11.76
N ASN A 37 6.40 -2.67 -12.90
CA ASN A 37 6.87 -1.87 -14.02
C ASN A 37 6.45 -0.40 -13.85
N SER A 38 6.81 0.45 -14.82
CA SER A 38 6.53 1.88 -14.76
C SER A 38 5.04 2.17 -14.63
N ILE A 39 4.22 1.41 -15.35
CA ILE A 39 2.76 1.60 -15.31
C ILE A 39 2.24 1.22 -13.93
N GLY A 40 2.70 0.09 -13.40
CA GLY A 40 2.32 -0.34 -12.05
C GLY A 40 2.73 0.67 -11.00
N ALA A 41 3.93 1.22 -11.12
CA ALA A 41 4.41 2.24 -10.18
C ALA A 41 3.54 3.48 -10.21
N SER A 42 3.09 3.90 -11.39
CA SER A 42 2.17 5.04 -11.51
C SER A 42 0.84 4.76 -10.83
N ILE A 43 0.33 3.54 -10.97
CA ILE A 43 -0.91 3.15 -10.33
C ILE A 43 -0.76 3.17 -8.80
N PHE A 44 0.37 2.69 -8.28
CA PHE A 44 0.64 2.75 -6.85
C PHE A 44 0.69 4.19 -6.34
N THR A 45 1.30 5.08 -7.11
CA THR A 45 1.31 6.50 -6.75
C THR A 45 -0.11 7.03 -6.59
N GLY A 46 -0.99 6.68 -7.52
CA GLY A 46 -2.39 7.08 -7.45
C GLY A 46 -3.10 6.51 -6.23
N ILE A 47 -2.83 5.26 -5.88
CA ILE A 47 -3.40 4.63 -4.69
C ILE A 47 -2.99 5.39 -3.43
N VAL A 48 -1.70 5.68 -3.30
CA VAL A 48 -1.17 6.39 -2.14
C VAL A 48 -1.82 7.76 -1.99
N GLN A 49 -1.92 8.49 -3.10
CA GLN A 49 -2.54 9.81 -3.08
C GLN A 49 -4.01 9.75 -2.67
N LYS A 50 -4.74 8.79 -3.20
CA LYS A 50 -6.16 8.66 -2.91
C LYS A 50 -6.40 8.35 -1.43
N ILE A 51 -5.61 7.44 -0.87
CA ILE A 51 -5.72 7.10 0.54
C ILE A 51 -5.40 8.32 1.40
N ALA A 52 -4.35 9.06 1.04
CA ALA A 52 -3.98 10.26 1.77
C ALA A 52 -5.07 11.33 1.72
N GLU A 53 -5.71 11.50 0.56
CA GLU A 53 -6.80 12.48 0.42
C GLU A 53 -8.00 12.15 1.29
N HIS A 54 -8.18 10.89 1.61
CA HIS A 54 -9.26 10.44 2.49
C HIS A 54 -8.82 10.36 3.96
N ASN A 55 -7.64 10.88 4.28
CA ASN A 55 -7.06 10.82 5.63
C ASN A 55 -6.87 9.38 6.10
N GLY A 56 -6.59 8.48 5.16
CA GLY A 56 -6.35 7.09 5.48
C GLY A 56 -4.91 6.83 5.89
N MET A 57 -4.69 5.67 6.49
CA MET A 57 -3.37 5.19 6.85
C MET A 57 -3.03 4.00 5.98
N LEU A 58 -1.87 4.03 5.35
CA LEU A 58 -1.43 2.99 4.45
C LEU A 58 -0.11 2.39 4.94
N CYS A 59 -0.07 1.07 4.99
CA CYS A 59 1.14 0.33 5.33
C CYS A 59 1.51 -0.62 4.20
N PHE A 60 2.80 -0.72 3.92
CA PHE A 60 3.36 -1.71 3.00
C PHE A 60 4.11 -2.76 3.81
N THR A 61 3.93 -4.02 3.49
CA THR A 61 4.63 -5.10 4.17
C THR A 61 5.23 -6.08 3.17
N ASN A 62 6.25 -6.80 3.62
CA ASN A 62 6.84 -7.89 2.85
C ASN A 62 7.39 -7.44 1.49
N MET A 63 7.88 -6.21 1.44
CA MET A 63 8.46 -5.67 0.22
C MET A 63 9.84 -6.25 -0.02
N LYS A 64 10.12 -6.57 -1.27
CA LYS A 64 11.45 -6.98 -1.69
C LYS A 64 12.31 -5.72 -1.90
N LYS A 65 13.62 -5.89 -1.90
CA LYS A 65 14.52 -4.76 -2.10
C LYS A 65 14.19 -3.96 -3.35
N VAL A 66 13.85 -4.64 -4.43
CA VAL A 66 13.53 -3.96 -5.69
C VAL A 66 12.31 -3.06 -5.53
N HIS A 67 11.33 -3.48 -4.75
CA HIS A 67 10.13 -2.65 -4.51
C HIS A 67 10.49 -1.42 -3.70
N ASN A 68 11.26 -1.61 -2.63
CA ASN A 68 11.69 -0.50 -1.78
C ASN A 68 12.48 0.54 -2.57
N ASP A 69 13.39 0.09 -3.41
CA ASP A 69 14.24 0.99 -4.19
C ASP A 69 13.40 1.84 -5.16
N VAL A 70 12.47 1.21 -5.87
CA VAL A 70 11.63 1.93 -6.82
C VAL A 70 10.73 2.94 -6.10
N PHE A 71 10.10 2.50 -5.01
CA PHE A 71 9.16 3.37 -4.29
C PHE A 71 9.88 4.52 -3.60
N ALA A 72 11.07 4.29 -3.10
CA ALA A 72 11.87 5.36 -2.51
C ALA A 72 12.22 6.43 -3.55
N MET A 73 12.61 6.00 -4.74
CA MET A 73 12.93 6.93 -5.83
C MET A 73 11.74 7.80 -6.21
N LEU A 74 10.53 7.22 -6.19
CA LEU A 74 9.32 7.93 -6.58
C LEU A 74 8.70 8.73 -5.42
N GLY A 75 9.25 8.62 -4.23
CA GLY A 75 8.72 9.32 -3.07
C GLY A 75 7.41 8.74 -2.54
N ILE A 76 7.04 7.56 -2.99
CA ILE A 76 5.78 6.92 -2.58
C ILE A 76 5.76 6.63 -1.08
N THR A 77 6.91 6.27 -0.52
CA THR A 77 6.99 5.90 0.89
C THR A 77 6.86 7.08 1.85
N ARG A 78 6.76 8.30 1.35
CA ARG A 78 6.52 9.47 2.20
C ARG A 78 5.16 9.45 2.89
N HIS A 79 4.20 8.81 2.23
CA HIS A 79 2.81 8.80 2.72
C HIS A 79 2.36 7.42 3.15
N ALA A 80 3.30 6.49 3.35
CA ALA A 80 3.00 5.14 3.77
C ALA A 80 4.06 4.67 4.75
N LYS A 81 3.66 3.80 5.68
CA LYS A 81 4.60 3.17 6.60
C LYS A 81 5.03 1.84 6.02
N VAL A 82 6.30 1.50 6.16
CA VAL A 82 6.85 0.25 5.63
C VAL A 82 7.28 -0.63 6.78
N PHE A 83 6.81 -1.87 6.78
CA PHE A 83 7.16 -2.87 7.79
C PHE A 83 7.66 -4.13 7.10
N LYS A 84 8.49 -4.89 7.78
CA LYS A 84 8.99 -6.14 7.24
C LYS A 84 7.89 -7.19 7.15
N GLU A 85 7.05 -7.28 8.18
CA GLU A 85 6.02 -8.31 8.28
C GLU A 85 4.66 -7.70 8.52
N GLU A 86 3.63 -8.38 8.05
CA GLU A 86 2.26 -7.90 8.17
C GLU A 86 1.85 -7.72 9.63
N LYS A 87 2.29 -8.59 10.52
CA LYS A 87 1.93 -8.48 11.94
C LYS A 87 2.36 -7.15 12.54
N ASP A 88 3.48 -6.62 12.09
CA ASP A 88 3.98 -5.33 12.59
C ASP A 88 3.06 -4.20 12.15
N ALA A 89 2.60 -4.25 10.91
CA ALA A 89 1.65 -3.26 10.40
C ALA A 89 0.31 -3.35 11.11
N VAL A 90 -0.17 -4.56 11.36
CA VAL A 90 -1.42 -4.76 12.08
C VAL A 90 -1.34 -4.14 13.47
N ASN A 91 -0.24 -4.39 14.18
CA ASN A 91 -0.05 -3.83 15.52
C ASN A 91 0.01 -2.31 15.49
N PHE A 92 0.72 -1.74 14.53
CA PHE A 92 0.80 -0.30 14.36
C PHE A 92 -0.59 0.30 14.15
N LEU A 93 -1.39 -0.29 13.27
CA LEU A 93 -2.72 0.23 12.97
C LEU A 93 -3.69 0.11 14.14
N LYS A 94 -3.56 -0.96 14.92
CA LYS A 94 -4.38 -1.12 16.13
C LYS A 94 -4.13 -0.04 17.16
N GLU A 95 -2.91 0.46 17.23
CA GLU A 95 -2.52 1.47 18.21
C GLU A 95 -2.75 2.90 17.71
N SER A 96 -3.17 3.05 16.46
CA SER A 96 -3.26 4.36 15.80
C SER A 96 -4.69 4.85 15.66
N ASP A 97 -5.44 4.82 16.70
CA ASP A 97 -6.81 5.35 16.66
C ASP A 97 -6.89 6.83 16.96
#